data_f496a5b5de6d029cfc3ec200a6867b8f
#
_entry.id   f496a5b5de6d029cfc3ec200a6867b8f
#
_cell.length_a   1.000
_cell.length_b   1.000
_cell.length_c   1.000
_cell.angle_alpha   90.00
_cell.angle_beta   90.00
_cell.angle_gamma   90.00
#
_symmetry.space_group_name_H-M   'P 1'
#
loop_
_entity.id
_entity.type
_entity.pdbx_description
1 polymer ?
#
loop_
_entity_poly.entity_id
_entity_poly.type
_entity_poly.pdbx_seq_one_letter_code
_entity_poly.pdbx_strand_id
1 'polypeptide(L)'
;MSDVTTSTLEACPACGQAIAAGDVFCESCGAELDPAAAVESASDDVDLDDTQPVEMETEEPPSGAIACTSCGGTQFEDGFCTTCGAKQPSWRDHFTESPSDLVAGVCDKGVGRNRNEDAMAMAVVGDRAVLVVCDGVTTAPDSDRASLAGARAARDVLASAPTAPPGTAGAVGHWSEQLVSACAAANHEAVGVARTLGNPPEPPSCTFVAAVVEPTLAAVAWCGDSRAYWLPDDGAAQQLTIDHSLGTELMRIGRTRDEAEAEPMSHTITRWLGADSANPLPETVSVELAGPGWMLLCSDGLWNHLSTADELRSFIQASGLKEPLFVADALVDRANDGGGYDNITAVLARVGDANPSVPADPANERTV
;
A
#
# COMPACT_ATOMS: atom_id res chain seq x y z
N MET A 1 -26.99 -39.84 -26.72
CA MET A 1 -27.90 -38.69 -26.81
C MET A 1 -28.54 -38.58 -25.46
N SER A 2 -27.99 -37.77 -24.60
CA SER A 2 -28.48 -37.53 -23.24
C SER A 2 -28.95 -36.09 -23.19
N ASP A 3 -30.26 -35.91 -23.01
CA ASP A 3 -30.92 -34.62 -22.88
C ASP A 3 -30.41 -33.89 -21.62
N VAL A 4 -29.83 -32.75 -21.81
CA VAL A 4 -29.54 -31.77 -20.74
C VAL A 4 -30.84 -30.95 -20.59
N THR A 5 -31.67 -31.26 -19.60
CA THR A 5 -32.78 -30.42 -19.20
C THR A 5 -32.27 -29.23 -18.43
N THR A 6 -32.22 -28.07 -19.07
CA THR A 6 -32.07 -26.76 -18.43
C THR A 6 -33.32 -26.46 -17.60
N SER A 7 -33.21 -26.43 -16.28
CA SER A 7 -34.27 -25.96 -15.40
C SER A 7 -34.35 -24.43 -15.50
N THR A 8 -35.46 -23.93 -16.02
CA THR A 8 -35.81 -22.51 -16.07
C THR A 8 -36.51 -22.11 -14.78
N LEU A 9 -36.05 -21.06 -14.11
CA LEU A 9 -36.81 -20.45 -13.02
C LEU A 9 -38.10 -19.83 -13.62
N GLU A 10 -39.24 -20.24 -13.13
CA GLU A 10 -40.55 -19.74 -13.61
C GLU A 10 -41.08 -18.57 -12.77
N ALA A 11 -40.50 -18.28 -11.59
CA ALA A 11 -40.90 -17.20 -10.69
C ALA A 11 -39.71 -16.61 -9.89
N CYS A 12 -39.78 -15.33 -9.62
CA CYS A 12 -38.77 -14.62 -8.81
C CYS A 12 -38.78 -15.15 -7.35
N PRO A 13 -37.64 -15.56 -6.80
CA PRO A 13 -37.56 -16.07 -5.43
C PRO A 13 -37.85 -15.01 -4.35
N ALA A 14 -37.72 -13.71 -4.67
CA ALA A 14 -37.93 -12.62 -3.73
C ALA A 14 -39.41 -12.16 -3.66
N CYS A 15 -40.16 -12.17 -4.78
CA CYS A 15 -41.51 -11.64 -4.82
C CYS A 15 -42.56 -12.59 -5.44
N GLY A 16 -42.16 -13.75 -5.96
CA GLY A 16 -43.05 -14.74 -6.55
C GLY A 16 -43.60 -14.37 -7.93
N GLN A 17 -43.18 -13.27 -8.54
CA GLN A 17 -43.65 -12.84 -9.85
C GLN A 17 -43.01 -13.68 -10.95
N ALA A 18 -43.76 -13.97 -12.01
CA ALA A 18 -43.24 -14.70 -13.18
C ALA A 18 -42.08 -13.95 -13.83
N ILE A 19 -41.03 -14.70 -14.20
CA ILE A 19 -39.83 -14.19 -14.85
C ILE A 19 -39.58 -14.95 -16.16
N ALA A 20 -38.97 -14.26 -17.15
CA ALA A 20 -38.62 -14.87 -18.42
C ALA A 20 -37.28 -15.61 -18.34
N ALA A 21 -37.09 -16.62 -19.16
CA ALA A 21 -35.83 -17.34 -19.24
C ALA A 21 -34.74 -16.42 -19.81
N GLY A 22 -33.72 -16.13 -18.97
CA GLY A 22 -32.62 -15.23 -19.32
C GLY A 22 -32.67 -13.85 -18.64
N ASP A 23 -33.69 -13.57 -17.84
CA ASP A 23 -33.75 -12.37 -17.04
C ASP A 23 -32.66 -12.42 -15.95
N VAL A 24 -31.85 -11.38 -15.84
CA VAL A 24 -30.84 -11.21 -14.78
C VAL A 24 -31.38 -10.41 -13.59
N PHE A 25 -32.51 -9.73 -13.75
CA PHE A 25 -33.22 -8.99 -12.70
C PHE A 25 -34.72 -9.17 -12.82
N CYS A 26 -35.39 -9.20 -11.69
CA CYS A 26 -36.86 -9.23 -11.65
C CYS A 26 -37.42 -7.81 -11.93
N GLU A 27 -38.13 -7.62 -13.03
CA GLU A 27 -38.73 -6.34 -13.39
C GLU A 27 -39.72 -5.78 -12.36
N SER A 28 -40.29 -6.66 -11.51
CA SER A 28 -41.29 -6.28 -10.54
C SER A 28 -40.72 -5.78 -9.20
N CYS A 29 -39.59 -6.35 -8.72
CA CYS A 29 -39.03 -6.02 -7.42
C CYS A 29 -37.55 -5.63 -7.45
N GLY A 30 -36.91 -5.69 -8.63
CA GLY A 30 -35.48 -5.35 -8.81
C GLY A 30 -34.49 -6.38 -8.24
N ALA A 31 -34.95 -7.53 -7.77
CA ALA A 31 -34.06 -8.56 -7.24
C ALA A 31 -33.21 -9.17 -8.36
N GLU A 32 -31.92 -9.37 -8.10
CA GLU A 32 -30.99 -10.04 -9.01
C GLU A 32 -31.32 -11.53 -9.09
N LEU A 33 -31.36 -12.07 -10.30
CA LEU A 33 -31.71 -13.46 -10.60
C LEU A 33 -30.45 -14.18 -11.07
N ASP A 34 -29.83 -14.96 -10.18
CA ASP A 34 -28.65 -15.74 -10.52
C ASP A 34 -29.06 -17.04 -11.25
N PRO A 35 -28.71 -17.20 -12.54
CA PRO A 35 -28.99 -18.42 -13.30
C PRO A 35 -28.22 -19.65 -12.81
N ALA A 36 -27.24 -19.51 -11.89
CA ALA A 36 -26.43 -20.60 -11.36
C ALA A 36 -26.97 -21.21 -10.05
N ALA A 37 -28.00 -20.63 -9.41
CA ALA A 37 -28.49 -21.09 -8.11
C ALA A 37 -29.45 -22.32 -8.17
N ALA A 38 -29.58 -22.98 -9.33
CA ALA A 38 -30.49 -24.11 -9.53
C ALA A 38 -29.84 -25.51 -9.49
N VAL A 39 -28.62 -25.64 -8.96
CA VAL A 39 -28.00 -26.95 -8.71
C VAL A 39 -27.34 -26.91 -7.34
N GLU A 40 -28.03 -27.49 -6.36
CA GLU A 40 -27.50 -28.47 -5.40
C GLU A 40 -28.39 -28.53 -4.13
N SER A 41 -29.26 -29.48 -4.12
CA SER A 41 -29.67 -30.13 -2.88
C SER A 41 -29.07 -31.54 -2.93
N ALA A 42 -27.84 -31.67 -2.52
CA ALA A 42 -27.27 -32.93 -2.09
C ALA A 42 -26.45 -32.64 -0.82
N SER A 43 -26.96 -33.19 0.26
CA SER A 43 -26.38 -33.19 1.58
C SER A 43 -24.96 -33.74 1.59
N ASP A 44 -24.01 -32.91 2.07
CA ASP A 44 -22.92 -33.40 2.89
C ASP A 44 -22.67 -32.31 3.95
N ASP A 45 -22.92 -32.68 5.21
CA ASP A 45 -22.67 -31.91 6.40
C ASP A 45 -21.17 -31.65 6.48
N VAL A 46 -20.72 -30.51 6.03
CA VAL A 46 -19.42 -29.91 6.43
C VAL A 46 -19.75 -28.82 7.43
N ASP A 47 -19.46 -29.13 8.67
CA ASP A 47 -19.51 -28.25 9.83
C ASP A 47 -18.71 -26.96 9.53
N LEU A 48 -19.39 -25.89 9.15
CA LEU A 48 -18.83 -24.54 8.98
C LEU A 48 -19.05 -23.70 10.23
N ASP A 49 -18.86 -24.29 11.40
CA ASP A 49 -18.83 -23.56 12.68
C ASP A 49 -17.41 -23.61 13.27
N ASP A 50 -16.45 -23.04 12.54
CA ASP A 50 -15.15 -22.66 13.08
C ASP A 50 -14.67 -21.35 12.45
N THR A 51 -15.55 -20.33 12.41
CA THR A 51 -15.11 -18.95 12.32
C THR A 51 -14.64 -18.52 13.70
N GLN A 52 -13.46 -19.00 14.08
CA GLN A 52 -12.70 -18.34 15.12
C GLN A 52 -12.47 -16.89 14.64
N PRO A 53 -12.73 -15.88 15.50
CA PRO A 53 -12.31 -14.51 15.19
C PRO A 53 -10.81 -14.60 14.90
N VAL A 54 -10.38 -14.13 13.74
CA VAL A 54 -8.95 -13.90 13.50
C VAL A 54 -8.52 -12.94 14.59
N GLU A 55 -7.86 -13.45 15.62
CA GLU A 55 -7.23 -12.61 16.61
C GLU A 55 -6.23 -11.77 15.80
N MET A 56 -6.57 -10.49 15.63
CA MET A 56 -5.62 -9.54 15.09
C MET A 56 -4.42 -9.57 16.02
N GLU A 57 -3.32 -10.11 15.54
CA GLU A 57 -2.05 -10.04 16.26
C GLU A 57 -1.83 -8.56 16.56
N THR A 58 -2.12 -8.17 17.79
CA THR A 58 -1.68 -6.90 18.33
C THR A 58 -0.17 -7.05 18.40
N GLU A 59 0.56 -6.41 17.49
CA GLU A 59 2.01 -6.36 17.63
C GLU A 59 2.33 -5.87 19.04
N GLU A 60 3.00 -6.73 19.77
CA GLU A 60 3.61 -6.30 21.02
C GLU A 60 4.57 -5.16 20.65
N PRO A 61 4.42 -4.00 21.29
CA PRO A 61 5.38 -2.91 21.10
C PRO A 61 6.79 -3.47 21.39
N PRO A 62 7.81 -3.03 20.67
CA PRO A 62 9.17 -3.45 20.94
C PRO A 62 9.43 -3.32 22.44
N SER A 63 9.96 -4.37 23.05
CA SER A 63 10.12 -4.53 24.49
C SER A 63 11.07 -3.47 25.06
N GLY A 64 10.52 -2.29 25.39
CA GLY A 64 11.22 -1.18 26.01
C GLY A 64 10.21 -0.15 26.50
N ALA A 65 10.35 0.35 27.73
CA ALA A 65 9.54 1.43 28.22
C ALA A 65 9.78 2.69 27.35
N ILE A 66 8.78 3.11 26.59
CA ILE A 66 8.86 4.31 25.77
C ILE A 66 8.93 5.52 26.73
N ALA A 67 10.01 6.30 26.63
CA ALA A 67 10.17 7.51 27.43
C ALA A 67 9.39 8.69 26.83
N CYS A 68 8.86 9.55 27.68
CA CYS A 68 8.23 10.78 27.25
C CYS A 68 9.20 11.67 26.46
N THR A 69 8.84 12.02 25.24
CA THR A 69 9.68 12.83 24.33
C THR A 69 9.89 14.25 24.85
N SER A 70 9.01 14.76 25.75
CA SER A 70 9.11 16.11 26.29
C SER A 70 10.00 16.22 27.54
N CYS A 71 10.05 15.18 28.41
CA CYS A 71 10.76 15.26 29.68
C CYS A 71 11.58 14.01 30.04
N GLY A 72 11.57 12.98 29.23
CA GLY A 72 12.26 11.72 29.50
C GLY A 72 11.61 10.83 30.58
N GLY A 73 10.48 11.21 31.16
CA GLY A 73 9.76 10.41 32.15
C GLY A 73 9.20 9.13 31.54
N THR A 74 9.17 8.03 32.32
CA THR A 74 8.74 6.71 31.85
C THR A 74 7.41 6.26 32.46
N GLN A 75 6.76 7.12 33.24
CA GLN A 75 5.46 6.82 33.86
C GLN A 75 4.34 7.57 33.16
N PHE A 76 3.32 6.83 32.78
CA PHE A 76 2.13 7.35 32.10
C PHE A 76 0.86 6.88 32.81
N GLU A 77 -0.14 7.75 32.87
CA GLU A 77 -1.48 7.46 33.39
C GLU A 77 -2.51 8.09 32.44
N ASP A 78 -3.54 7.33 32.08
CA ASP A 78 -4.56 7.70 31.10
C ASP A 78 -4.01 8.20 29.74
N GLY A 79 -2.84 7.67 29.33
CA GLY A 79 -2.18 8.06 28.07
C GLY A 79 -1.38 9.37 28.13
N PHE A 80 -1.10 9.88 29.34
CA PHE A 80 -0.32 11.11 29.53
C PHE A 80 0.83 10.88 30.51
N CYS A 81 1.96 11.56 30.28
CA CYS A 81 3.11 11.54 31.16
C CYS A 81 2.77 12.15 32.52
N THR A 82 2.95 11.40 33.59
CA THR A 82 2.66 11.89 34.98
C THR A 82 3.57 13.02 35.43
N THR A 83 4.73 13.22 34.78
CA THR A 83 5.70 14.24 35.09
C THR A 83 5.38 15.59 34.44
N CYS A 84 5.02 15.60 33.13
CA CYS A 84 4.86 16.85 32.37
C CYS A 84 3.52 17.00 31.65
N GLY A 85 2.63 16.00 31.71
CA GLY A 85 1.33 16.02 31.05
C GLY A 85 1.37 15.83 29.52
N ALA A 86 2.54 15.58 28.94
CA ALA A 86 2.62 15.27 27.51
C ALA A 86 1.97 13.93 27.20
N LYS A 87 1.37 13.81 26.01
CA LYS A 87 0.79 12.54 25.53
C LYS A 87 1.84 11.44 25.50
N GLN A 88 1.44 10.23 25.86
CA GLN A 88 2.30 9.06 25.76
C GLN A 88 2.69 8.81 24.31
N PRO A 89 3.98 8.69 23.98
CA PRO A 89 4.43 8.32 22.64
C PRO A 89 3.93 6.92 22.24
N SER A 90 3.56 6.77 21.00
CA SER A 90 3.29 5.47 20.39
C SER A 90 4.56 4.97 19.69
N TRP A 91 4.75 3.66 19.63
CA TRP A 91 5.82 3.08 18.80
C TRP A 91 5.64 3.45 17.32
N ARG A 92 4.40 3.72 16.90
CA ARG A 92 4.07 4.19 15.56
C ARG A 92 4.43 5.65 15.31
N ASP A 93 4.70 6.44 16.36
CA ASP A 93 5.04 7.86 16.16
C ASP A 93 6.31 8.03 15.32
N HIS A 94 7.25 7.07 15.43
CA HIS A 94 8.43 6.96 14.58
C HIS A 94 8.92 5.51 14.60
N PHE A 95 8.97 4.87 13.44
CA PHE A 95 9.49 3.50 13.34
C PHE A 95 10.23 3.29 12.02
N THR A 96 11.14 2.33 12.04
CA THR A 96 12.01 1.99 10.92
C THR A 96 11.96 0.50 10.64
N GLU A 97 12.08 0.13 9.38
CA GLU A 97 12.26 -1.26 8.95
C GLU A 97 13.46 -1.37 8.01
N SER A 98 14.25 -2.44 8.14
CA SER A 98 15.41 -2.74 7.29
C SER A 98 15.50 -4.23 7.05
N PRO A 99 14.73 -4.80 6.14
CA PRO A 99 14.76 -6.24 5.87
C PRO A 99 16.08 -6.69 5.22
N SER A 100 16.88 -5.78 4.69
CA SER A 100 18.24 -6.04 4.20
C SER A 100 19.07 -4.75 4.14
N ASP A 101 20.36 -4.88 3.86
CA ASP A 101 21.27 -3.73 3.66
C ASP A 101 20.91 -2.87 2.43
N LEU A 102 20.06 -3.38 1.53
CA LEU A 102 19.65 -2.70 0.30
C LEU A 102 18.22 -2.17 0.33
N VAL A 103 17.46 -2.47 1.40
CA VAL A 103 16.05 -2.09 1.52
C VAL A 103 15.79 -1.58 2.92
N ALA A 104 15.28 -0.39 3.04
CA ALA A 104 14.86 0.18 4.32
C ALA A 104 13.79 1.25 4.14
N GLY A 105 13.11 1.59 5.23
CA GLY A 105 12.14 2.65 5.29
C GLY A 105 11.99 3.25 6.67
N VAL A 106 11.48 4.46 6.68
CA VAL A 106 11.14 5.25 7.87
C VAL A 106 9.71 5.75 7.72
N CYS A 107 8.95 5.62 8.78
CA CYS A 107 7.59 6.13 8.89
C CYS A 107 7.51 6.98 10.16
N ASP A 108 7.22 8.25 10.01
CA ASP A 108 7.21 9.26 11.06
C ASP A 108 5.86 9.98 11.13
N LYS A 109 5.42 10.28 12.33
CA LYS A 109 4.16 10.97 12.56
C LYS A 109 4.14 12.39 12.00
N GLY A 110 5.28 12.99 11.78
CA GLY A 110 5.41 14.41 11.54
C GLY A 110 5.23 15.26 12.80
N VAL A 111 5.63 16.52 12.69
CA VAL A 111 5.56 17.47 13.83
C VAL A 111 4.12 17.94 14.07
N GLY A 112 3.34 18.08 13.01
CA GLY A 112 1.99 18.67 13.03
C GLY A 112 0.87 17.71 13.41
N ARG A 113 1.10 16.40 13.41
CA ARG A 113 0.07 15.39 13.63
C ARG A 113 0.08 14.81 15.04
N ASN A 114 -1.08 14.38 15.52
CA ASN A 114 -1.23 13.77 16.83
C ASN A 114 -1.13 12.25 16.82
N ARG A 115 -1.23 11.62 15.62
CA ARG A 115 -1.18 10.18 15.38
C ARG A 115 -0.54 9.93 14.03
N ASN A 116 0.15 8.81 13.90
CA ASN A 116 0.65 8.33 12.62
C ASN A 116 -0.37 7.38 12.02
N GLU A 117 -0.96 7.78 10.90
CA GLU A 117 -1.93 7.02 10.13
C GLU A 117 -1.30 6.35 8.91
N ASP A 118 -0.05 6.69 8.60
CA ASP A 118 0.77 6.03 7.59
C ASP A 118 1.20 4.63 8.04
N ALA A 119 1.43 3.78 7.07
CA ALA A 119 2.06 2.48 7.27
C ALA A 119 2.98 2.11 6.11
N MET A 120 4.01 1.35 6.42
CA MET A 120 4.87 0.70 5.44
C MET A 120 5.02 -0.78 5.78
N ALA A 121 5.33 -1.57 4.76
CA ALA A 121 5.72 -2.96 4.92
C ALA A 121 6.68 -3.36 3.80
N MET A 122 7.71 -4.11 4.13
CA MET A 122 8.74 -4.53 3.18
C MET A 122 9.09 -5.99 3.34
N ALA A 123 9.61 -6.59 2.27
CA ALA A 123 10.22 -7.91 2.30
C ALA A 123 11.34 -8.00 1.25
N VAL A 124 12.26 -8.93 1.48
CA VAL A 124 13.27 -9.32 0.49
C VAL A 124 13.21 -10.83 0.30
N VAL A 125 13.03 -11.27 -0.95
CA VAL A 125 12.91 -12.68 -1.31
C VAL A 125 13.90 -12.98 -2.45
N GLY A 126 15.04 -13.58 -2.10
CA GLY A 126 16.15 -13.72 -3.03
C GLY A 126 16.74 -12.36 -3.41
N ASP A 127 16.72 -12.04 -4.69
CA ASP A 127 17.15 -10.75 -5.25
C ASP A 127 16.00 -9.76 -5.50
N ARG A 128 14.80 -10.14 -5.09
CA ARG A 128 13.57 -9.33 -5.23
C ARG A 128 13.28 -8.56 -3.96
N ALA A 129 13.11 -7.24 -4.08
CA ALA A 129 12.55 -6.41 -3.00
C ALA A 129 11.05 -6.18 -3.22
N VAL A 130 10.30 -6.18 -2.14
CA VAL A 130 8.88 -5.81 -2.05
C VAL A 130 8.78 -4.59 -1.16
N LEU A 131 8.19 -3.52 -1.67
CA LEU A 131 7.99 -2.25 -0.97
C LEU A 131 6.49 -1.93 -0.99
N VAL A 132 5.94 -1.52 0.13
CA VAL A 132 4.53 -1.09 0.26
C VAL A 132 4.46 0.14 1.16
N VAL A 133 3.67 1.14 0.75
CA VAL A 133 3.29 2.30 1.56
C VAL A 133 1.77 2.47 1.45
N CYS A 134 1.12 2.70 2.59
CA CYS A 134 -0.29 3.05 2.70
C CYS A 134 -0.41 4.27 3.62
N ASP A 135 -1.04 5.32 3.13
CA ASP A 135 -1.33 6.55 3.86
C ASP A 135 -2.79 6.53 4.31
N GLY A 136 -3.01 6.62 5.61
CA GLY A 136 -4.36 6.56 6.19
C GLY A 136 -5.13 7.86 6.04
N VAL A 137 -6.33 7.80 5.47
CA VAL A 137 -7.17 8.99 5.23
C VAL A 137 -7.59 9.62 6.55
N THR A 138 -7.04 10.79 6.87
CA THR A 138 -7.15 11.47 8.17
C THR A 138 -8.59 11.81 8.60
N THR A 139 -9.53 11.97 7.66
CA THR A 139 -10.93 12.28 7.98
C THR A 139 -11.69 11.08 8.54
N ALA A 140 -11.18 9.87 8.37
CA ALA A 140 -11.79 8.64 8.88
C ALA A 140 -11.08 8.16 10.15
N PRO A 141 -11.81 7.86 11.25
CA PRO A 141 -11.20 7.32 12.47
C PRO A 141 -10.58 5.93 12.20
N ASP A 142 -9.55 5.59 12.97
CA ASP A 142 -8.85 4.29 12.90
C ASP A 142 -8.21 3.96 11.53
N SER A 143 -7.94 4.97 10.68
CA SER A 143 -7.25 4.78 9.39
C SER A 143 -5.82 4.23 9.54
N ASP A 144 -5.19 4.47 10.70
CA ASP A 144 -3.91 3.85 11.08
C ASP A 144 -3.98 2.31 11.14
N ARG A 145 -5.14 1.75 11.48
CA ARG A 145 -5.35 0.29 11.48
C ARG A 145 -5.56 -0.24 10.07
N ALA A 146 -6.30 0.49 9.25
CA ALA A 146 -6.55 0.10 7.86
C ALA A 146 -5.26 0.14 7.02
N SER A 147 -4.47 1.22 7.14
CA SER A 147 -3.19 1.36 6.44
C SER A 147 -2.20 0.25 6.82
N LEU A 148 -2.07 -0.06 8.12
CA LEU A 148 -1.16 -1.11 8.60
C LEU A 148 -1.59 -2.50 8.14
N ALA A 149 -2.87 -2.84 8.30
CA ALA A 149 -3.40 -4.14 7.86
C ALA A 149 -3.26 -4.29 6.33
N GLY A 150 -3.58 -3.25 5.57
CA GLY A 150 -3.45 -3.23 4.12
C GLY A 150 -2.00 -3.38 3.64
N ALA A 151 -1.07 -2.61 4.23
CA ALA A 151 0.35 -2.69 3.85
C ALA A 151 0.94 -4.09 4.09
N ARG A 152 0.62 -4.71 5.22
CA ARG A 152 1.08 -6.07 5.55
C ARG A 152 0.51 -7.12 4.63
N ALA A 153 -0.80 -7.09 4.39
CA ALA A 153 -1.45 -8.05 3.50
C ALA A 153 -0.87 -7.98 2.08
N ALA A 154 -0.64 -6.77 1.57
CA ALA A 154 -0.01 -6.59 0.27
C ALA A 154 1.42 -7.14 0.21
N ARG A 155 2.24 -6.83 1.23
CA ARG A 155 3.60 -7.38 1.36
C ARG A 155 3.57 -8.91 1.34
N ASP A 156 2.67 -9.54 2.09
CA ASP A 156 2.62 -10.99 2.22
C ASP A 156 2.23 -11.68 0.91
N VAL A 157 1.27 -11.10 0.16
CA VAL A 157 0.93 -11.55 -1.19
C VAL A 157 2.14 -11.48 -2.11
N LEU A 158 2.83 -10.32 -2.15
CA LEU A 158 3.97 -10.12 -3.04
C LEU A 158 5.22 -10.92 -2.63
N ALA A 159 5.45 -11.10 -1.34
CA ALA A 159 6.56 -11.91 -0.83
C ALA A 159 6.34 -13.40 -1.11
N SER A 160 5.10 -13.87 -1.04
CA SER A 160 4.74 -15.27 -1.31
C SER A 160 4.57 -15.57 -2.81
N ALA A 161 4.56 -14.54 -3.66
CA ALA A 161 4.38 -14.70 -5.10
C ALA A 161 5.50 -15.56 -5.72
N PRO A 162 5.17 -16.44 -6.67
CA PRO A 162 6.18 -17.23 -7.37
C PRO A 162 7.14 -16.33 -8.14
N THR A 163 8.31 -16.87 -8.46
CA THR A 163 9.27 -16.19 -9.33
C THR A 163 8.65 -15.92 -10.70
N ALA A 164 8.89 -14.72 -11.24
CA ALA A 164 8.40 -14.36 -12.56
C ALA A 164 8.95 -15.29 -13.65
N PRO A 165 8.17 -15.55 -14.71
CA PRO A 165 8.67 -16.24 -15.89
C PRO A 165 9.87 -15.50 -16.49
N PRO A 166 10.81 -16.21 -17.13
CA PRO A 166 11.96 -15.58 -17.75
C PRO A 166 11.55 -14.67 -18.93
N GLY A 167 12.25 -13.54 -19.04
CA GLY A 167 12.05 -12.54 -20.09
C GLY A 167 11.14 -11.38 -19.63
N THR A 168 11.49 -10.17 -20.08
CA THR A 168 10.87 -8.92 -19.62
C THR A 168 9.34 -8.91 -19.76
N ALA A 169 8.81 -9.33 -20.93
CA ALA A 169 7.36 -9.32 -21.15
C ALA A 169 6.61 -10.28 -20.23
N GLY A 170 7.17 -11.46 -19.93
CA GLY A 170 6.59 -12.41 -18.97
C GLY A 170 6.62 -11.87 -17.55
N ALA A 171 7.72 -11.28 -17.15
CA ALA A 171 7.88 -10.68 -15.83
C ALA A 171 6.93 -9.48 -15.61
N VAL A 172 6.79 -8.60 -16.62
CA VAL A 172 5.86 -7.46 -16.57
C VAL A 172 4.43 -7.92 -16.35
N GLY A 173 3.92 -8.86 -17.14
CA GLY A 173 2.57 -9.40 -16.99
C GLY A 173 2.35 -10.04 -15.63
N HIS A 174 3.30 -10.90 -15.21
CA HIS A 174 3.26 -11.57 -13.92
C HIS A 174 3.18 -10.58 -12.74
N TRP A 175 4.10 -9.61 -12.68
CA TRP A 175 4.11 -8.66 -11.57
C TRP A 175 2.93 -7.71 -11.58
N SER A 176 2.40 -7.36 -12.75
CA SER A 176 1.16 -6.58 -12.83
C SER A 176 -0.01 -7.33 -12.20
N GLU A 177 -0.17 -8.63 -12.48
CA GLU A 177 -1.21 -9.47 -11.89
C GLU A 177 -1.03 -9.63 -10.37
N GLN A 178 0.21 -9.87 -9.91
CA GLN A 178 0.50 -10.01 -8.48
C GLN A 178 0.25 -8.70 -7.70
N LEU A 179 0.58 -7.55 -8.28
CA LEU A 179 0.34 -6.24 -7.69
C LEU A 179 -1.16 -5.90 -7.61
N VAL A 180 -1.95 -6.27 -8.61
CA VAL A 180 -3.41 -6.16 -8.55
C VAL A 180 -3.99 -7.04 -7.45
N SER A 181 -3.48 -8.27 -7.30
CA SER A 181 -3.87 -9.19 -6.23
C SER A 181 -3.49 -8.65 -4.85
N ALA A 182 -2.31 -8.05 -4.72
CA ALA A 182 -1.85 -7.42 -3.48
C ALA A 182 -2.72 -6.22 -3.09
N CYS A 183 -3.10 -5.37 -4.05
CA CYS A 183 -4.02 -4.27 -3.81
C CYS A 183 -5.40 -4.77 -3.36
N ALA A 184 -5.91 -5.85 -3.98
CA ALA A 184 -7.18 -6.46 -3.57
C ALA A 184 -7.12 -7.02 -2.14
N ALA A 185 -5.99 -7.64 -1.75
CA ALA A 185 -5.77 -8.12 -0.38
C ALA A 185 -5.70 -6.94 0.61
N ALA A 186 -4.98 -5.86 0.27
CA ALA A 186 -4.93 -4.65 1.09
C ALA A 186 -6.32 -4.04 1.29
N ASN A 187 -7.11 -3.93 0.23
CA ASN A 187 -8.48 -3.44 0.32
C ASN A 187 -9.37 -4.35 1.17
N HIS A 188 -9.20 -5.67 1.06
CA HIS A 188 -9.94 -6.64 1.88
C HIS A 188 -9.70 -6.41 3.37
N GLU A 189 -8.45 -6.20 3.77
CA GLU A 189 -8.08 -5.94 5.15
C GLU A 189 -8.58 -4.57 5.64
N ALA A 190 -8.48 -3.51 4.85
CA ALA A 190 -9.05 -2.20 5.19
C ALA A 190 -10.57 -2.28 5.44
N VAL A 191 -11.29 -2.98 4.55
CA VAL A 191 -12.73 -3.28 4.74
C VAL A 191 -12.97 -4.16 5.97
N GLY A 192 -12.08 -5.12 6.24
CA GLY A 192 -12.09 -5.96 7.44
C GLY A 192 -12.03 -5.14 8.72
N VAL A 193 -11.15 -4.15 8.78
CA VAL A 193 -11.05 -3.20 9.91
C VAL A 193 -12.38 -2.46 10.10
N ALA A 194 -12.98 -1.92 9.03
CA ALA A 194 -14.27 -1.24 9.11
C ALA A 194 -15.37 -2.15 9.71
N ARG A 195 -15.40 -3.42 9.31
CA ARG A 195 -16.35 -4.42 9.85
C ARG A 195 -16.15 -4.65 11.34
N THR A 196 -14.90 -4.75 11.83
CA THR A 196 -14.62 -4.92 13.27
C THR A 196 -15.08 -3.73 14.11
N LEU A 197 -15.18 -2.55 13.50
CA LEU A 197 -15.67 -1.32 14.12
C LEU A 197 -17.18 -1.12 13.97
N GLY A 198 -17.89 -2.10 13.41
CA GLY A 198 -19.34 -2.03 13.22
C GLY A 198 -19.77 -1.20 12.01
N ASN A 199 -18.91 -1.07 11.01
CA ASN A 199 -19.15 -0.31 9.77
C ASN A 199 -19.56 1.15 10.06
N PRO A 200 -18.66 1.99 10.56
CA PRO A 200 -18.97 3.39 10.86
C PRO A 200 -19.35 4.14 9.57
N PRO A 201 -20.08 5.28 9.67
CA PRO A 201 -20.45 6.08 8.51
C PRO A 201 -19.26 6.63 7.72
N GLU A 202 -18.15 6.88 8.39
CA GLU A 202 -16.84 7.24 7.83
C GLU A 202 -15.89 6.09 8.13
N PRO A 203 -15.83 5.04 7.27
CA PRO A 203 -15.02 3.87 7.54
C PRO A 203 -13.53 4.17 7.36
N PRO A 204 -12.65 3.52 8.13
CA PRO A 204 -11.21 3.64 7.95
C PRO A 204 -10.81 3.27 6.52
N SER A 205 -9.94 4.08 5.96
CA SER A 205 -9.51 3.98 4.56
C SER A 205 -8.06 4.45 4.41
N CYS A 206 -7.42 4.06 3.31
CA CYS A 206 -6.03 4.45 3.05
C CYS A 206 -5.74 4.50 1.55
N THR A 207 -4.66 5.18 1.19
CA THR A 207 -4.02 5.04 -0.12
C THR A 207 -3.27 3.73 -0.22
N PHE A 208 -2.73 3.46 -1.39
CA PHE A 208 -1.91 2.29 -1.64
C PHE A 208 -0.87 2.59 -2.71
N VAL A 209 0.40 2.32 -2.44
CA VAL A 209 1.45 2.21 -3.46
C VAL A 209 2.34 1.02 -3.11
N ALA A 210 2.61 0.17 -4.08
CA ALA A 210 3.49 -0.98 -3.91
C ALA A 210 4.41 -1.15 -5.11
N ALA A 211 5.61 -1.65 -4.85
CA ALA A 211 6.57 -2.00 -5.88
C ALA A 211 7.18 -3.38 -5.65
N VAL A 212 7.37 -4.10 -6.74
CA VAL A 212 8.27 -5.24 -6.82
C VAL A 212 9.49 -4.80 -7.62
N VAL A 213 10.67 -4.93 -7.03
CA VAL A 213 11.94 -4.47 -7.60
C VAL A 213 12.85 -5.68 -7.77
N GLU A 214 13.14 -6.02 -9.03
CA GLU A 214 14.13 -7.01 -9.43
C GLU A 214 15.38 -6.27 -9.96
N PRO A 215 16.53 -6.92 -10.17
CA PRO A 215 17.77 -6.25 -10.55
C PRO A 215 17.69 -5.38 -11.82
N THR A 216 16.78 -5.70 -12.74
CA THR A 216 16.66 -5.01 -14.05
C THR A 216 15.26 -4.52 -14.36
N LEU A 217 14.28 -4.77 -13.47
CA LEU A 217 12.88 -4.45 -13.70
C LEU A 217 12.25 -3.99 -12.38
N ALA A 218 11.46 -2.95 -12.41
CA ALA A 218 10.50 -2.66 -11.35
C ALA A 218 9.09 -2.64 -11.91
N ALA A 219 8.15 -3.19 -11.13
CA ALA A 219 6.72 -3.08 -11.37
C ALA A 219 6.09 -2.38 -10.18
N VAL A 220 5.19 -1.44 -10.44
CA VAL A 220 4.55 -0.57 -9.45
C VAL A 220 3.04 -0.60 -9.65
N ALA A 221 2.29 -0.60 -8.56
CA ALA A 221 0.85 -0.37 -8.56
C ALA A 221 0.48 0.67 -7.50
N TRP A 222 -0.57 1.46 -7.78
CA TRP A 222 -1.05 2.49 -6.84
C TRP A 222 -2.55 2.74 -6.92
N CYS A 223 -3.11 3.17 -5.81
CA CYS A 223 -4.48 3.66 -5.66
C CYS A 223 -4.48 4.79 -4.62
N GLY A 224 -4.62 6.03 -5.06
CA GLY A 224 -4.45 7.24 -4.24
C GLY A 224 -3.37 8.15 -4.81
N ASP A 225 -2.74 8.92 -3.95
CA ASP A 225 -1.73 9.93 -4.27
C ASP A 225 -0.36 9.69 -3.59
N SER A 226 -0.20 8.57 -2.89
CA SER A 226 1.13 8.07 -2.54
C SER A 226 1.90 7.72 -3.81
N ARG A 227 3.19 8.05 -3.84
CA ARG A 227 3.99 8.06 -5.07
C ARG A 227 5.11 7.05 -5.07
N ALA A 228 5.49 6.61 -6.29
CA ALA A 228 6.71 5.85 -6.55
C ALA A 228 7.60 6.58 -7.56
N TYR A 229 8.92 6.52 -7.31
CA TYR A 229 9.93 7.17 -8.13
C TYR A 229 11.06 6.21 -8.47
N TRP A 230 11.56 6.28 -9.71
CA TRP A 230 12.84 5.75 -10.09
C TRP A 230 13.87 6.88 -10.17
N LEU A 231 14.89 6.81 -9.35
CA LEU A 231 15.94 7.83 -9.19
C LEU A 231 17.31 7.22 -9.54
N PRO A 232 17.65 7.11 -10.83
CA PRO A 232 18.94 6.56 -11.23
C PRO A 232 20.10 7.47 -10.79
N ASP A 233 21.25 6.88 -10.51
CA ASP A 233 22.46 7.65 -10.20
C ASP A 233 22.86 8.54 -11.38
N ASP A 234 22.72 8.01 -12.60
CA ASP A 234 22.93 8.70 -13.87
C ASP A 234 21.67 8.64 -14.74
N GLY A 235 21.31 9.75 -15.39
CA GLY A 235 20.15 9.82 -16.27
C GLY A 235 18.99 10.62 -15.68
N ALA A 236 17.79 10.47 -16.25
CA ALA A 236 16.60 11.22 -15.85
C ALA A 236 15.89 10.52 -14.69
N ALA A 237 15.62 11.25 -13.62
CA ALA A 237 14.74 10.81 -12.55
C ALA A 237 13.28 10.82 -13.02
N GLN A 238 12.46 9.89 -12.53
CA GLN A 238 11.09 9.69 -12.99
C GLN A 238 10.15 9.46 -11.82
N GLN A 239 9.02 10.18 -11.79
CA GLN A 239 7.85 9.77 -11.04
C GLN A 239 7.12 8.70 -11.86
N LEU A 240 6.85 7.55 -11.29
CA LEU A 240 6.24 6.40 -11.97
C LEU A 240 4.71 6.40 -11.84
N THR A 241 4.19 7.01 -10.79
CA THR A 241 2.75 7.09 -10.48
C THR A 241 2.14 8.39 -10.98
N ILE A 242 0.83 8.39 -11.18
CA ILE A 242 0.02 9.58 -11.45
C ILE A 242 -1.04 9.65 -10.35
N ASP A 243 -1.05 10.73 -9.58
CA ASP A 243 -1.93 10.86 -8.43
C ASP A 243 -3.41 10.73 -8.81
N HIS A 244 -4.16 9.98 -8.05
CA HIS A 244 -5.61 9.97 -8.12
C HIS A 244 -6.16 11.12 -7.27
N SER A 245 -6.07 12.34 -7.81
CA SER A 245 -6.50 13.57 -7.15
C SER A 245 -7.42 14.40 -8.04
N LEU A 246 -8.18 15.31 -7.43
CA LEU A 246 -9.03 16.22 -8.17
C LEU A 246 -8.21 17.08 -9.17
N GLY A 247 -7.01 17.52 -8.77
CA GLY A 247 -6.10 18.26 -9.64
C GLY A 247 -5.74 17.46 -10.90
N THR A 248 -5.44 16.16 -10.75
CA THR A 248 -5.18 15.28 -11.89
C THR A 248 -6.42 15.14 -12.80
N GLU A 249 -7.60 14.98 -12.22
CA GLU A 249 -8.85 14.90 -13.02
C GLU A 249 -9.12 16.19 -13.78
N LEU A 250 -8.86 17.35 -13.17
CA LEU A 250 -8.97 18.64 -13.84
C LEU A 250 -8.00 18.76 -15.04
N MET A 251 -6.75 18.28 -14.88
CA MET A 251 -5.79 18.21 -15.98
C MET A 251 -6.26 17.28 -17.10
N ARG A 252 -6.84 16.12 -16.78
CA ARG A 252 -7.39 15.16 -17.75
C ARG A 252 -8.51 15.77 -18.62
N ILE A 253 -9.31 16.68 -18.06
CA ILE A 253 -10.37 17.40 -18.81
C ILE A 253 -9.88 18.68 -19.47
N GLY A 254 -8.56 18.92 -19.51
CA GLY A 254 -7.93 19.99 -20.30
C GLY A 254 -7.60 21.27 -19.54
N ARG A 255 -7.69 21.29 -18.19
CA ARG A 255 -7.12 22.40 -17.41
C ARG A 255 -5.59 22.34 -17.46
N THR A 256 -4.97 23.50 -17.47
CA THR A 256 -3.50 23.57 -17.26
C THR A 256 -3.15 23.14 -15.84
N ARG A 257 -1.88 22.77 -15.60
CA ARG A 257 -1.39 22.44 -14.26
C ARG A 257 -1.63 23.58 -13.27
N ASP A 258 -1.28 24.81 -13.64
CA ASP A 258 -1.46 26.01 -12.79
C ASP A 258 -2.94 26.24 -12.43
N GLU A 259 -3.85 26.01 -13.37
CA GLU A 259 -5.30 26.12 -13.10
C GLU A 259 -5.80 25.01 -12.18
N ALA A 260 -5.29 23.80 -12.33
CA ALA A 260 -5.68 22.66 -11.50
C ALA A 260 -5.13 22.81 -10.07
N GLU A 261 -3.88 23.22 -9.92
CA GLU A 261 -3.23 23.43 -8.60
C GLU A 261 -3.80 24.66 -7.87
N ALA A 262 -4.36 25.64 -8.57
CA ALA A 262 -5.03 26.79 -7.97
C ALA A 262 -6.41 26.46 -7.34
N GLU A 263 -6.99 25.30 -7.64
CA GLU A 263 -8.24 24.87 -7.02
C GLU A 263 -8.03 24.48 -5.57
N PRO A 264 -8.84 25.00 -4.62
CA PRO A 264 -8.63 24.75 -3.18
C PRO A 264 -8.63 23.28 -2.74
N MET A 265 -9.23 22.39 -3.55
CA MET A 265 -9.34 20.95 -3.26
C MET A 265 -8.50 20.11 -4.22
N SER A 266 -7.53 20.67 -4.92
CA SER A 266 -6.72 19.99 -5.93
C SER A 266 -6.05 18.71 -5.42
N HIS A 267 -5.65 18.69 -4.16
CA HIS A 267 -5.02 17.54 -3.48
C HIS A 267 -6.03 16.53 -2.90
N THR A 268 -7.34 16.76 -3.03
CA THR A 268 -8.33 15.79 -2.58
C THR A 268 -8.22 14.51 -3.41
N ILE A 269 -7.98 13.38 -2.75
CA ILE A 269 -7.91 12.09 -3.40
C ILE A 269 -9.27 11.69 -3.98
N THR A 270 -9.26 11.02 -5.13
CA THR A 270 -10.46 10.54 -5.84
C THR A 270 -10.57 9.03 -5.85
N ARG A 271 -9.53 8.33 -5.40
CA ARG A 271 -9.47 6.87 -5.28
C ARG A 271 -8.68 6.47 -4.02
N TRP A 272 -9.16 5.46 -3.31
CA TRP A 272 -8.56 4.92 -2.09
C TRP A 272 -9.00 3.47 -1.87
N LEU A 273 -8.46 2.82 -0.83
CA LEU A 273 -8.88 1.51 -0.33
C LEU A 273 -9.76 1.72 0.92
N GLY A 274 -10.85 0.98 1.02
CA GLY A 274 -11.78 1.06 2.15
C GLY A 274 -13.19 0.69 1.77
N ALA A 275 -14.08 0.59 2.78
CA ALA A 275 -15.45 0.12 2.60
C ALA A 275 -16.34 1.09 1.83
N ASP A 276 -15.98 2.37 1.76
CA ASP A 276 -16.68 3.44 1.04
C ASP A 276 -16.05 3.77 -0.33
N SER A 277 -14.99 3.05 -0.71
CA SER A 277 -14.34 3.25 -1.99
C SER A 277 -15.23 2.80 -3.16
N ALA A 278 -15.51 3.72 -4.08
CA ALA A 278 -16.22 3.39 -5.31
C ALA A 278 -15.34 2.66 -6.34
N ASN A 279 -14.01 2.82 -6.27
CA ASN A 279 -13.07 2.20 -7.20
C ASN A 279 -11.70 1.95 -6.54
N PRO A 280 -11.53 0.82 -5.84
CA PRO A 280 -10.27 0.45 -5.21
C PRO A 280 -9.26 -0.23 -6.16
N LEU A 281 -9.52 -0.23 -7.47
CA LEU A 281 -8.63 -0.88 -8.43
C LEU A 281 -7.35 -0.07 -8.63
N PRO A 282 -6.15 -0.69 -8.61
CA PRO A 282 -4.91 0.02 -8.84
C PRO A 282 -4.67 0.33 -10.32
N GLU A 283 -3.90 1.38 -10.60
CA GLU A 283 -3.15 1.50 -11.84
C GLU A 283 -1.80 0.81 -11.70
N THR A 284 -1.21 0.35 -12.81
CA THR A 284 0.08 -0.36 -12.81
C THR A 284 1.00 0.21 -13.88
N VAL A 285 2.31 0.20 -13.57
CA VAL A 285 3.37 0.55 -14.53
C VAL A 285 4.57 -0.36 -14.29
N SER A 286 5.35 -0.60 -15.32
CA SER A 286 6.64 -1.29 -15.18
C SER A 286 7.72 -0.48 -15.89
N VAL A 287 8.93 -0.49 -15.31
CA VAL A 287 10.09 0.24 -15.83
C VAL A 287 11.31 -0.67 -15.83
N GLU A 288 12.04 -0.67 -16.95
CA GLU A 288 13.37 -1.31 -17.00
C GLU A 288 14.38 -0.42 -16.25
N LEU A 289 15.12 -1.03 -15.33
CA LEU A 289 16.09 -0.35 -14.50
C LEU A 289 17.45 -0.36 -15.20
N ALA A 290 17.81 0.78 -15.78
CA ALA A 290 19.08 0.95 -16.49
C ALA A 290 20.15 1.48 -15.51
N GLY A 291 20.93 0.57 -14.94
CA GLY A 291 22.03 0.91 -14.04
C GLY A 291 21.64 1.09 -12.57
N PRO A 292 22.57 1.57 -11.72
CA PRO A 292 22.32 1.75 -10.31
C PRO A 292 21.43 2.97 -10.02
N GLY A 293 20.65 2.88 -8.95
CA GLY A 293 19.73 3.93 -8.54
C GLY A 293 18.89 3.55 -7.34
N TRP A 294 17.89 4.36 -7.05
CA TRP A 294 16.95 4.18 -5.95
C TRP A 294 15.52 4.00 -6.47
N MET A 295 14.85 2.96 -6.02
CA MET A 295 13.39 2.91 -6.03
C MET A 295 12.91 3.53 -4.73
N LEU A 296 12.10 4.60 -4.80
CA LEU A 296 11.52 5.28 -3.65
C LEU A 296 10.00 5.20 -3.73
N LEU A 297 9.36 4.78 -2.64
CA LEU A 297 7.94 4.93 -2.41
C LEU A 297 7.73 5.88 -1.23
N CYS A 298 6.72 6.76 -1.30
CA CYS A 298 6.43 7.68 -0.20
C CYS A 298 4.97 8.12 -0.14
N SER A 299 4.55 8.57 1.05
CA SER A 299 3.30 9.30 1.25
C SER A 299 3.42 10.78 0.87
N ASP A 300 2.31 11.50 0.92
CA ASP A 300 2.22 12.91 0.57
C ASP A 300 3.01 13.82 1.53
N GLY A 301 3.17 13.42 2.79
CA GLY A 301 4.00 14.14 3.76
C GLY A 301 5.46 14.32 3.34
N LEU A 302 5.98 13.44 2.48
CA LEU A 302 7.30 13.63 1.89
C LEU A 302 7.23 14.47 0.60
N TRP A 303 6.40 14.08 -0.37
CA TRP A 303 6.43 14.73 -1.68
C TRP A 303 5.85 16.14 -1.68
N ASN A 304 5.10 16.54 -0.66
CA ASN A 304 4.72 17.94 -0.43
C ASN A 304 5.92 18.85 -0.13
N HIS A 305 7.06 18.29 0.29
CA HIS A 305 8.29 19.02 0.58
C HIS A 305 9.38 18.84 -0.47
N LEU A 306 9.38 17.73 -1.20
CA LEU A 306 10.27 17.40 -2.32
C LEU A 306 9.41 16.86 -3.47
N SER A 307 8.80 17.77 -4.24
CA SER A 307 7.67 17.45 -5.10
C SER A 307 8.03 16.80 -6.43
N THR A 308 9.30 16.93 -6.86
CA THR A 308 9.75 16.40 -8.15
C THR A 308 10.80 15.30 -7.99
N ALA A 309 10.84 14.39 -8.95
CA ALA A 309 11.86 13.33 -8.98
C ALA A 309 13.29 13.89 -9.01
N ASP A 310 13.52 15.03 -9.67
CA ASP A 310 14.83 15.68 -9.73
C ASP A 310 15.23 16.31 -8.39
N GLU A 311 14.30 16.88 -7.64
CA GLU A 311 14.56 17.39 -6.28
C GLU A 311 14.95 16.25 -5.33
N LEU A 312 14.18 15.13 -5.34
CA LEU A 312 14.47 13.94 -4.54
C LEU A 312 15.86 13.39 -4.87
N ARG A 313 16.15 13.16 -6.15
CA ARG A 313 17.48 12.68 -6.58
C ARG A 313 18.60 13.63 -6.17
N SER A 314 18.43 14.92 -6.41
CA SER A 314 19.44 15.93 -6.07
C SER A 314 19.70 15.99 -4.57
N PHE A 315 18.66 15.88 -3.74
CA PHE A 315 18.77 15.81 -2.30
C PHE A 315 19.57 14.57 -1.86
N ILE A 316 19.22 13.39 -2.36
CA ILE A 316 19.92 12.13 -2.04
C ILE A 316 21.38 12.21 -2.47
N GLN A 317 21.67 12.69 -3.67
CA GLN A 317 23.04 12.83 -4.16
C GLN A 317 23.85 13.83 -3.33
N ALA A 318 23.26 14.97 -2.96
CA ALA A 318 23.93 15.99 -2.15
C ALA A 318 24.20 15.50 -0.71
N SER A 319 23.38 14.63 -0.15
CA SER A 319 23.59 14.04 1.18
C SER A 319 24.83 13.14 1.24
N GLY A 320 25.23 12.55 0.11
CA GLY A 320 26.33 11.58 0.03
C GLY A 320 26.06 10.23 0.71
N LEU A 321 24.86 10.05 1.26
CA LEU A 321 24.43 8.82 1.94
C LEU A 321 24.27 7.67 0.94
N LYS A 322 24.59 6.44 1.38
CA LYS A 322 24.54 5.23 0.54
C LYS A 322 23.68 4.13 1.11
N GLU A 323 23.43 4.16 2.41
CA GLU A 323 22.63 3.17 3.10
C GLU A 323 21.16 3.57 3.08
N PRO A 324 20.25 2.68 2.66
CA PRO A 324 18.83 3.00 2.49
C PRO A 324 18.18 3.63 3.73
N LEU A 325 18.50 3.12 4.92
CA LEU A 325 17.93 3.63 6.17
C LEU A 325 18.31 5.09 6.41
N PHE A 326 19.59 5.44 6.25
CA PHE A 326 20.05 6.81 6.45
C PHE A 326 19.53 7.77 5.37
N VAL A 327 19.32 7.27 4.15
CA VAL A 327 18.66 8.05 3.09
C VAL A 327 17.20 8.31 3.44
N ALA A 328 16.46 7.30 3.91
CA ALA A 328 15.08 7.44 4.34
C ALA A 328 14.93 8.42 5.50
N ASP A 329 15.80 8.28 6.51
CA ASP A 329 15.86 9.19 7.67
C ASP A 329 16.09 10.65 7.25
N ALA A 330 17.09 10.89 6.39
CA ALA A 330 17.38 12.22 5.90
C ALA A 330 16.23 12.85 5.07
N LEU A 331 15.47 12.03 4.32
CA LEU A 331 14.28 12.49 3.60
C LEU A 331 13.17 12.89 4.56
N VAL A 332 12.92 12.07 5.58
CA VAL A 332 11.93 12.34 6.64
C VAL A 332 12.33 13.58 7.45
N ASP A 333 13.59 13.69 7.87
CA ASP A 333 14.11 14.88 8.56
C ASP A 333 13.92 16.14 7.70
N ARG A 334 14.21 16.07 6.40
CA ARG A 334 14.01 17.19 5.48
C ARG A 334 12.55 17.64 5.41
N ALA A 335 11.58 16.72 5.45
CA ALA A 335 10.17 17.04 5.46
C ALA A 335 9.75 17.63 6.82
N ASN A 336 10.22 17.06 7.93
CA ASN A 336 9.99 17.59 9.27
C ASN A 336 10.58 19.01 9.45
N ASP A 337 11.77 19.27 8.95
CA ASP A 337 12.39 20.61 8.93
C ASP A 337 11.60 21.61 8.08
N GLY A 338 10.88 21.12 7.06
CA GLY A 338 9.94 21.89 6.23
C GLY A 338 8.61 22.21 6.92
N GLY A 339 8.40 21.70 8.13
CA GLY A 339 7.20 21.91 8.94
C GLY A 339 6.51 20.63 9.41
N GLY A 340 6.73 19.48 8.78
CA GLY A 340 6.19 18.17 9.17
C GLY A 340 4.68 18.20 9.37
N TYR A 341 3.95 18.79 8.44
CA TYR A 341 2.51 19.05 8.58
C TYR A 341 1.66 17.80 8.46
N ASP A 342 2.22 16.72 7.90
CA ASP A 342 1.57 15.41 7.77
C ASP A 342 2.42 14.26 8.30
N ASN A 343 1.86 13.05 8.30
CA ASN A 343 2.60 11.82 8.47
C ASN A 343 3.55 11.64 7.27
N ILE A 344 4.75 11.17 7.50
CA ILE A 344 5.83 11.12 6.50
C ILE A 344 6.36 9.70 6.41
N THR A 345 6.21 9.09 5.26
CA THR A 345 6.75 7.75 5.00
C THR A 345 7.66 7.76 3.79
N ALA A 346 8.87 7.21 3.94
CA ALA A 346 9.84 7.00 2.89
C ALA A 346 10.38 5.57 2.92
N VAL A 347 10.21 4.84 1.84
CA VAL A 347 10.67 3.45 1.68
C VAL A 347 11.56 3.36 0.46
N LEU A 348 12.78 2.82 0.62
CA LEU A 348 13.77 2.78 -0.46
C LEU A 348 14.31 1.36 -0.68
N ALA A 349 14.55 1.06 -1.96
CA ALA A 349 15.40 -0.04 -2.37
C ALA A 349 16.56 0.48 -3.22
N ARG A 350 17.77 0.08 -2.87
CA ARG A 350 18.97 0.32 -3.67
C ARG A 350 19.10 -0.73 -4.76
N VAL A 351 19.27 -0.32 -6.01
CA VAL A 351 19.39 -1.19 -7.17
C VAL A 351 20.78 -1.02 -7.79
N GLY A 352 21.36 -2.09 -8.28
CA GLY A 352 22.56 -2.09 -9.10
C GLY A 352 23.89 -2.05 -8.34
N ASP A 353 23.90 -1.94 -7.01
CA ASP A 353 25.08 -2.19 -6.22
C ASP A 353 25.23 -3.71 -5.98
N ALA A 354 26.39 -4.26 -6.33
CA ALA A 354 26.67 -5.65 -5.99
C ALA A 354 26.61 -5.80 -4.46
N ASN A 355 25.75 -6.68 -3.98
CA ASN A 355 25.67 -7.01 -2.54
C ASN A 355 27.06 -7.49 -2.07
N PRO A 356 27.80 -6.75 -1.25
CA PRO A 356 29.11 -7.16 -0.79
C PRO A 356 29.08 -8.38 0.13
N SER A 357 27.89 -8.88 0.51
CA SER A 357 27.70 -9.95 1.48
C SER A 357 27.48 -11.34 0.90
N VAL A 358 27.46 -11.50 -0.43
CA VAL A 358 27.53 -12.84 -1.05
C VAL A 358 28.99 -13.12 -1.38
N PRO A 359 29.72 -13.98 -0.64
CA PRO A 359 31.06 -14.42 -1.06
C PRO A 359 30.90 -15.08 -2.41
N ALA A 360 31.68 -14.64 -3.40
CA ALA A 360 31.78 -15.34 -4.69
C ALA A 360 32.05 -16.81 -4.39
N ASP A 361 31.18 -17.70 -4.87
CA ASP A 361 31.36 -19.14 -4.74
C ASP A 361 32.65 -19.53 -5.47
N PRO A 362 33.71 -20.00 -4.75
CA PRO A 362 34.99 -20.30 -5.37
C PRO A 362 34.94 -21.60 -6.21
N ALA A 363 33.76 -22.17 -6.44
CA ALA A 363 33.58 -23.44 -7.12
C ALA A 363 33.50 -23.33 -8.66
N ASN A 364 33.49 -22.14 -9.28
CA ASN A 364 33.37 -22.00 -10.73
C ASN A 364 34.67 -21.66 -11.48
N GLU A 365 35.82 -21.77 -10.84
CA GLU A 365 37.12 -21.77 -11.52
C GLU A 365 37.74 -23.15 -11.54
N ARG A 366 37.13 -24.10 -12.23
CA ARG A 366 37.83 -25.31 -12.77
C ARG A 366 37.12 -25.82 -13.99
N THR A 367 37.66 -25.52 -15.13
CA THR A 367 38.05 -26.40 -16.24
C THR A 367 38.17 -25.54 -17.49
N VAL A 368 39.35 -25.33 -17.95
CA VAL A 368 40.19 -26.11 -18.89
C VAL A 368 41.61 -25.74 -18.73
#